data_7bfecf71811f5e08cdc0a239091d804d
#
_entry.id   7bfecf71811f5e08cdc0a239091d804d
#
_cell.length_a   1.000
_cell.length_b   1.000
_cell.length_c   1.000
_cell.angle_alpha   90.00
_cell.angle_beta   90.00
_cell.angle_gamma   90.00
#
_symmetry.space_group_name_H-M   'P 1'
#
loop_
_entity.id
_entity.type
_entity.pdbx_description
1 polymer ?
#
loop_
_entity_poly.entity_id
_entity_poly.type
_entity_poly.pdbx_seq_one_letter_code
_entity_poly.pdbx_strand_id
1 'polypeptide(L)'
;GYWLGGTALPATETRGTAYLVIDQTIAEALRPRLERFARDLTGDGWQVRSYIAPRSGENTLETAAAIRQWLQGHQQGDPFGQHSVILIGHVPVLKSGKSNPDGHEPVPQATDLFYADLDSQWTVTPERKLADNRVPGDFIETHIGRIDFKGVSGGEADKEIHLLRAYFDKNHHWRHGLLGDLREGYAQSDHLAIEHDGLRNVLGPSSVTPGGHHDVGEEKPWLWGVDFGDWNGEVYAEKYANKAVFAINFGSGKQQFPHRSNAMTALLAQPWYPLAVGWGGRPSWRLHHMALGGTIGEAHMRTVNNGRAAAPYRETMDYFPTGGYLWRNPVWVNLLGDPTLRAFPLRPPSNVRAETTDRGVELTWDAPEDPDVLGYKVYRAPGANAAFTAISGSAPISEPAFTDSAGEDGALYMVRSYGLKQVYAGSFYTLSQGAFVLAFAASKPLSAPEQTLSAPSKQPVPLPEAFNQATPEQILAVIEAPAIGTLEYVDTQWVYTPPAGFTGDVVLRVSSSNGLQTREGRLVLQIEP
;
A
#
# COMPACT_ATOMS: atom_id res chain seq x y z
N GLY A 1 -24.81 6.61 -13.59
CA GLY A 1 -23.97 6.51 -12.40
C GLY A 1 -24.69 5.79 -11.28
N TYR A 2 -23.94 5.24 -10.35
CA TYR A 2 -24.45 4.68 -9.10
C TYR A 2 -23.66 5.26 -7.93
N TRP A 3 -24.26 5.26 -6.74
CA TRP A 3 -23.65 5.75 -5.52
C TRP A 3 -23.69 4.64 -4.47
N LEU A 4 -22.61 4.51 -3.72
CA LEU A 4 -22.56 3.65 -2.54
C LEU A 4 -22.71 4.54 -1.31
N GLY A 5 -23.59 4.16 -0.40
CA GLY A 5 -23.78 4.87 0.86
C GLY A 5 -24.02 3.90 2.01
N GLY A 6 -23.69 4.32 3.23
CA GLY A 6 -23.91 3.53 4.43
C GLY A 6 -23.81 4.38 5.69
N THR A 7 -24.47 3.94 6.78
CA THR A 7 -24.44 4.66 8.05
C THR A 7 -24.00 3.71 9.16
N ALA A 8 -22.99 4.10 9.91
CA ALA A 8 -22.47 3.38 11.06
C ALA A 8 -22.16 1.90 10.76
N LEU A 9 -21.56 1.64 9.58
CA LEU A 9 -21.15 0.28 9.22
C LEU A 9 -20.19 -0.27 10.28
N PRO A 10 -20.27 -1.56 10.65
CA PRO A 10 -19.43 -2.12 11.71
C PRO A 10 -17.95 -2.16 11.31
N ALA A 11 -17.06 -2.07 12.30
CA ALA A 11 -15.64 -2.23 12.09
C ALA A 11 -15.30 -3.68 11.72
N THR A 12 -14.35 -3.83 10.79
CA THR A 12 -13.79 -5.12 10.42
C THR A 12 -12.57 -5.40 11.31
N GLU A 13 -12.68 -6.36 12.24
CA GLU A 13 -11.59 -6.75 13.13
C GLU A 13 -10.59 -7.69 12.44
N THR A 14 -11.09 -8.65 11.68
CA THR A 14 -10.30 -9.62 10.91
C THR A 14 -10.59 -9.46 9.42
N ARG A 15 -9.52 -9.44 8.59
CA ARG A 15 -9.63 -9.17 7.16
C ARG A 15 -9.33 -10.36 6.27
N GLY A 16 -9.06 -11.54 6.85
CA GLY A 16 -8.66 -12.73 6.11
C GLY A 16 -7.14 -12.90 6.01
N THR A 17 -6.66 -13.48 4.92
CA THR A 17 -5.24 -13.86 4.78
C THR A 17 -4.53 -13.05 3.69
N ALA A 18 -3.40 -12.45 4.05
CA ALA A 18 -2.46 -11.81 3.13
C ALA A 18 -1.29 -12.75 2.83
N TYR A 19 -1.03 -13.00 1.56
CA TYR A 19 0.03 -13.86 1.05
C TYR A 19 1.14 -13.00 0.46
N LEU A 20 2.31 -13.00 1.08
CA LEU A 20 3.50 -12.32 0.59
C LEU A 20 4.32 -13.28 -0.27
N VAL A 21 4.37 -13.03 -1.57
CA VAL A 21 5.25 -13.76 -2.49
C VAL A 21 6.48 -12.90 -2.75
N ILE A 22 7.61 -13.31 -2.21
CA ILE A 22 8.81 -12.47 -2.12
C ILE A 22 9.90 -13.04 -3.02
N ASP A 23 10.44 -12.21 -3.91
CA ASP A 23 11.62 -12.54 -4.70
C ASP A 23 12.82 -12.83 -3.79
N GLN A 24 13.40 -14.02 -3.92
CA GLN A 24 14.50 -14.50 -3.07
C GLN A 24 15.74 -13.59 -3.12
N THR A 25 15.98 -12.87 -4.22
CA THR A 25 17.21 -12.08 -4.40
C THR A 25 17.23 -10.80 -3.59
N ILE A 26 16.05 -10.31 -3.16
CA ILE A 26 15.91 -9.09 -2.37
C ILE A 26 15.54 -9.38 -0.90
N ALA A 27 15.16 -10.62 -0.58
CA ALA A 27 14.56 -10.96 0.71
C ALA A 27 15.45 -10.59 1.90
N GLU A 28 16.75 -10.93 1.85
CA GLU A 28 17.68 -10.64 2.95
C GLU A 28 17.96 -9.14 3.10
N ALA A 29 18.20 -8.43 2.00
CA ALA A 29 18.48 -6.99 2.02
C ALA A 29 17.28 -6.14 2.51
N LEU A 30 16.07 -6.70 2.42
CA LEU A 30 14.83 -6.05 2.84
C LEU A 30 14.25 -6.65 4.13
N ARG A 31 14.86 -7.65 4.72
CA ARG A 31 14.33 -8.42 5.86
C ARG A 31 13.70 -7.54 6.94
N PRO A 32 14.36 -6.50 7.50
CA PRO A 32 13.74 -5.68 8.55
C PRO A 32 12.43 -5.02 8.11
N ARG A 33 12.38 -4.52 6.86
CA ARG A 33 11.19 -3.86 6.31
C ARG A 33 10.09 -4.85 5.95
N LEU A 34 10.43 -6.04 5.50
CA LEU A 34 9.47 -7.11 5.22
C LEU A 34 8.84 -7.64 6.52
N GLU A 35 9.62 -7.79 7.58
CA GLU A 35 9.12 -8.15 8.91
C GLU A 35 8.20 -7.07 9.47
N ARG A 36 8.58 -5.78 9.35
CA ARG A 36 7.71 -4.66 9.71
C ARG A 36 6.43 -4.64 8.88
N PHE A 37 6.51 -4.84 7.57
CA PHE A 37 5.35 -4.90 6.69
C PHE A 37 4.41 -6.05 7.03
N ALA A 38 4.93 -7.25 7.32
CA ALA A 38 4.13 -8.36 7.82
C ALA A 38 3.44 -8.03 9.14
N ARG A 39 4.11 -7.30 10.04
CA ARG A 39 3.55 -6.80 11.29
C ARG A 39 2.46 -5.75 11.05
N ASP A 40 2.68 -4.85 10.10
CA ASP A 40 1.67 -3.86 9.69
C ASP A 40 0.40 -4.53 9.17
N LEU A 41 0.53 -5.56 8.35
CA LEU A 41 -0.62 -6.35 7.88
C LEU A 41 -1.34 -7.04 9.04
N THR A 42 -0.59 -7.63 9.97
CA THR A 42 -1.16 -8.25 11.19
C THR A 42 -1.89 -7.19 12.02
N GLY A 43 -1.30 -6.02 12.19
CA GLY A 43 -1.90 -4.88 12.90
C GLY A 43 -3.17 -4.35 12.24
N ASP A 44 -3.33 -4.52 10.94
CA ASP A 44 -4.54 -4.16 10.20
C ASP A 44 -5.62 -5.29 10.18
N GLY A 45 -5.32 -6.43 10.79
CA GLY A 45 -6.25 -7.55 10.94
C GLY A 45 -6.10 -8.68 9.91
N TRP A 46 -5.01 -8.71 9.16
CA TRP A 46 -4.68 -9.83 8.26
C TRP A 46 -3.90 -10.93 8.96
N GLN A 47 -4.17 -12.17 8.61
CA GLN A 47 -3.23 -13.26 8.83
C GLN A 47 -2.19 -13.22 7.72
N VAL A 48 -0.90 -13.37 8.05
CA VAL A 48 0.17 -13.24 7.07
C VAL A 48 0.81 -14.61 6.81
N ARG A 49 0.99 -14.94 5.54
CA ARG A 49 1.74 -16.09 5.06
C ARG A 49 2.74 -15.65 4.00
N SER A 50 3.95 -16.19 4.04
CA SER A 50 5.01 -15.80 3.11
C SER A 50 5.52 -16.99 2.31
N TYR A 51 5.88 -16.73 1.06
CA TYR A 51 6.53 -17.66 0.15
C TYR A 51 7.73 -16.97 -0.50
N ILE A 52 8.90 -17.54 -0.34
CA ILE A 52 10.11 -17.04 -1.01
C ILE A 52 10.20 -17.70 -2.38
N ALA A 53 10.06 -16.90 -3.42
CA ALA A 53 10.02 -17.37 -4.81
C ALA A 53 11.35 -17.10 -5.53
N PRO A 54 11.81 -17.99 -6.41
CA PRO A 54 12.86 -17.67 -7.34
C PRO A 54 12.50 -16.44 -8.18
N ARG A 55 13.49 -15.58 -8.44
CA ARG A 55 13.33 -14.41 -9.31
C ARG A 55 12.93 -14.84 -10.72
N SER A 56 12.11 -14.04 -11.39
CA SER A 56 11.72 -14.26 -12.79
C SER A 56 12.97 -14.37 -13.71
N GLY A 57 13.02 -15.43 -14.50
CA GLY A 57 14.16 -15.76 -15.35
C GLY A 57 13.84 -16.89 -16.33
N GLU A 58 14.76 -17.85 -16.44
CA GLU A 58 14.60 -18.99 -17.36
C GLU A 58 13.42 -19.90 -16.98
N ASN A 59 13.27 -20.20 -15.69
CA ASN A 59 12.22 -21.09 -15.14
C ASN A 59 10.95 -20.33 -14.73
N THR A 60 10.61 -19.25 -15.40
CA THR A 60 9.48 -18.39 -15.05
C THR A 60 8.14 -19.14 -14.94
N LEU A 61 7.86 -20.07 -15.87
CA LEU A 61 6.59 -20.82 -15.87
C LEU A 61 6.50 -21.83 -14.74
N GLU A 62 7.57 -22.56 -14.46
CA GLU A 62 7.63 -23.53 -13.36
C GLU A 62 7.47 -22.83 -12.02
N THR A 63 8.18 -21.71 -11.82
CA THR A 63 8.06 -20.90 -10.61
C THR A 63 6.65 -20.32 -10.47
N ALA A 64 6.06 -19.81 -11.56
CA ALA A 64 4.68 -19.30 -11.53
C ALA A 64 3.68 -20.39 -11.16
N ALA A 65 3.82 -21.60 -11.72
CA ALA A 65 2.97 -22.74 -11.39
C ALA A 65 3.11 -23.15 -9.92
N ALA A 66 4.33 -23.17 -9.38
CA ALA A 66 4.59 -23.49 -7.98
C ALA A 66 3.96 -22.46 -7.02
N ILE A 67 4.07 -21.17 -7.33
CA ILE A 67 3.42 -20.10 -6.56
C ILE A 67 1.89 -20.30 -6.58
N ARG A 68 1.30 -20.52 -7.77
CA ARG A 68 -0.14 -20.74 -7.91
C ARG A 68 -0.61 -21.97 -7.11
N GLN A 69 0.12 -23.08 -7.18
CA GLN A 69 -0.19 -24.28 -6.41
C GLN A 69 -0.12 -24.04 -4.90
N TRP A 70 0.88 -23.28 -4.45
CA TRP A 70 1.00 -22.90 -3.03
C TRP A 70 -0.20 -22.05 -2.59
N LEU A 71 -0.62 -21.05 -3.38
CA LEU A 71 -1.79 -20.22 -3.10
C LEU A 71 -3.07 -21.09 -3.05
N GLN A 72 -3.30 -21.95 -4.04
CA GLN A 72 -4.43 -22.86 -4.10
C GLN A 72 -4.51 -23.75 -2.85
N GLY A 73 -3.40 -24.35 -2.44
CA GLY A 73 -3.35 -25.23 -1.27
C GLY A 73 -3.71 -24.52 0.06
N HIS A 74 -3.40 -23.23 0.16
CA HIS A 74 -3.74 -22.45 1.36
C HIS A 74 -5.16 -21.89 1.33
N GLN A 75 -5.70 -21.52 0.17
CA GLN A 75 -7.05 -20.96 0.06
C GLN A 75 -8.15 -22.03 0.10
N GLN A 76 -7.86 -23.26 -0.30
CA GLN A 76 -8.81 -24.37 -0.19
C GLN A 76 -9.31 -24.62 1.26
N GLY A 77 -8.50 -24.29 2.27
CA GLY A 77 -8.87 -24.41 3.67
C GLY A 77 -9.83 -23.31 4.17
N ASP A 78 -9.97 -22.22 3.40
CA ASP A 78 -10.86 -21.09 3.70
C ASP A 78 -11.45 -20.50 2.41
N PRO A 79 -12.33 -21.25 1.72
CA PRO A 79 -12.82 -20.85 0.39
C PRO A 79 -13.78 -19.65 0.41
N PHE A 80 -14.24 -19.24 1.58
CA PHE A 80 -15.10 -18.06 1.78
C PHE A 80 -14.36 -16.90 2.46
N GLY A 81 -13.09 -17.09 2.81
CA GLY A 81 -12.26 -16.07 3.40
C GLY A 81 -11.86 -15.00 2.39
N GLN A 82 -11.57 -13.81 2.89
CA GLN A 82 -10.96 -12.78 2.06
C GLN A 82 -9.46 -13.06 1.91
N HIS A 83 -8.98 -13.06 0.68
CA HIS A 83 -7.58 -13.34 0.35
C HIS A 83 -6.96 -12.16 -0.38
N SER A 84 -5.70 -11.86 -0.07
CA SER A 84 -4.93 -10.80 -0.71
C SER A 84 -3.51 -11.28 -1.02
N VAL A 85 -3.09 -11.23 -2.28
CA VAL A 85 -1.75 -11.61 -2.74
C VAL A 85 -0.93 -10.36 -3.03
N ILE A 86 0.26 -10.29 -2.48
CA ILE A 86 1.21 -9.19 -2.65
C ILE A 86 2.49 -9.76 -3.25
N LEU A 87 2.74 -9.45 -4.52
CA LEU A 87 3.94 -9.86 -5.26
C LEU A 87 5.05 -8.82 -5.02
N ILE A 88 6.15 -9.23 -4.39
CA ILE A 88 7.21 -8.33 -3.94
C ILE A 88 8.52 -8.65 -4.68
N GLY A 89 9.08 -7.66 -5.38
CA GLY A 89 10.23 -7.83 -6.26
C GLY A 89 9.84 -8.47 -7.60
N HIS A 90 10.82 -8.93 -8.35
CA HIS A 90 10.62 -9.45 -9.69
C HIS A 90 10.13 -10.92 -9.67
N VAL A 91 9.00 -11.15 -9.00
CA VAL A 91 8.24 -12.40 -9.05
C VAL A 91 7.80 -12.67 -10.50
N PRO A 92 7.72 -13.94 -10.97
CA PRO A 92 7.39 -14.25 -12.34
C PRO A 92 6.23 -13.46 -12.92
N VAL A 93 6.49 -12.78 -14.03
CA VAL A 93 5.50 -12.05 -14.82
C VAL A 93 5.10 -12.88 -16.00
N LEU A 94 3.83 -13.25 -16.05
CA LEU A 94 3.24 -13.91 -17.21
C LEU A 94 2.61 -12.87 -18.13
N LYS A 95 2.37 -13.26 -19.37
CA LYS A 95 1.64 -12.46 -20.34
C LYS A 95 0.34 -13.15 -20.69
N SER A 96 -0.72 -12.38 -20.82
CA SER A 96 -1.99 -12.86 -21.36
C SER A 96 -1.87 -13.18 -22.85
N GLY A 97 -2.86 -13.83 -23.42
CA GLY A 97 -3.05 -13.89 -24.85
C GLY A 97 -3.13 -12.50 -25.49
N LYS A 98 -3.14 -12.44 -26.79
CA LYS A 98 -3.23 -11.18 -27.53
C LYS A 98 -4.48 -10.41 -27.13
N SER A 99 -4.31 -9.21 -26.65
CA SER A 99 -5.38 -8.27 -26.30
C SER A 99 -5.05 -6.88 -26.81
N ASN A 100 -6.08 -6.06 -26.96
CA ASN A 100 -5.97 -4.72 -27.52
C ASN A 100 -6.78 -3.74 -26.66
N PRO A 101 -6.35 -3.46 -25.42
CA PRO A 101 -7.11 -2.63 -24.49
C PRO A 101 -7.21 -1.17 -24.92
N ASP A 102 -6.25 -0.67 -25.66
CA ASP A 102 -6.15 0.74 -26.06
C ASP A 102 -6.34 1.00 -27.56
N GLY A 103 -6.77 0.00 -28.31
CA GLY A 103 -7.10 0.12 -29.74
C GLY A 103 -5.90 0.00 -30.68
N HIS A 104 -4.69 -0.23 -30.18
CA HIS A 104 -3.50 -0.50 -30.98
C HIS A 104 -3.42 -1.98 -31.43
N GLU A 105 -2.32 -2.37 -32.06
CA GLU A 105 -2.11 -3.77 -32.48
C GLU A 105 -2.24 -4.75 -31.30
N PRO A 106 -2.96 -5.87 -31.46
CA PRO A 106 -3.10 -6.86 -30.41
C PRO A 106 -1.77 -7.48 -30.03
N VAL A 107 -1.34 -7.28 -28.80
CA VAL A 107 -0.11 -7.83 -28.23
C VAL A 107 -0.37 -8.54 -26.90
N PRO A 108 0.48 -9.51 -26.50
CA PRO A 108 0.38 -10.10 -25.18
C PRO A 108 0.65 -9.06 -24.10
N GLN A 109 -0.28 -8.93 -23.16
CA GLN A 109 -0.20 -7.99 -22.03
C GLN A 109 0.34 -8.68 -20.79
N ALA A 110 1.11 -7.97 -19.95
CA ALA A 110 1.48 -8.46 -18.63
C ALA A 110 0.23 -8.68 -17.77
N THR A 111 0.19 -9.79 -17.02
CA THR A 111 -0.95 -10.12 -16.17
C THR A 111 -0.51 -10.76 -14.86
N ASP A 112 -1.04 -10.27 -13.76
CA ASP A 112 -0.94 -10.88 -12.44
C ASP A 112 -2.18 -11.73 -12.08
N LEU A 113 -3.24 -11.68 -12.90
CA LEU A 113 -4.49 -12.40 -12.63
C LEU A 113 -4.30 -13.91 -12.59
N PHE A 114 -3.22 -14.44 -13.16
CA PHE A 114 -2.85 -15.85 -13.02
C PHE A 114 -2.70 -16.31 -11.55
N TYR A 115 -2.35 -15.38 -10.65
CA TYR A 115 -2.21 -15.61 -9.21
C TYR A 115 -3.45 -15.22 -8.41
N ALA A 116 -4.44 -14.61 -9.04
CA ALA A 116 -5.67 -14.14 -8.39
C ALA A 116 -6.92 -14.94 -8.78
N ASP A 117 -6.86 -15.65 -9.88
CA ASP A 117 -7.90 -16.51 -10.43
C ASP A 117 -7.44 -17.96 -10.28
N LEU A 118 -7.70 -18.54 -9.12
CA LEU A 118 -7.08 -19.81 -8.72
C LEU A 118 -7.92 -21.03 -9.08
N ASP A 119 -9.20 -20.89 -9.40
CA ASP A 119 -10.10 -21.98 -9.77
C ASP A 119 -10.29 -22.14 -11.28
N SER A 120 -9.97 -21.10 -12.07
CA SER A 120 -10.03 -21.16 -13.53
C SER A 120 -8.90 -21.99 -14.15
N GLN A 121 -9.18 -22.54 -15.35
CA GLN A 121 -8.16 -23.17 -16.16
C GLN A 121 -7.44 -22.12 -17.01
N TRP A 122 -6.12 -22.12 -16.92
CA TRP A 122 -5.25 -21.28 -17.71
C TRP A 122 -4.45 -22.15 -18.69
N THR A 123 -4.54 -21.84 -19.98
CA THR A 123 -3.66 -22.45 -20.98
C THR A 123 -2.33 -21.72 -20.98
N VAL A 124 -1.24 -22.42 -20.79
CA VAL A 124 0.11 -21.86 -20.77
C VAL A 124 0.87 -22.30 -22.02
N THR A 125 1.43 -21.32 -22.74
CA THR A 125 2.29 -21.56 -23.90
C THR A 125 3.76 -21.33 -23.50
N PRO A 126 4.57 -22.39 -23.32
CA PRO A 126 5.93 -22.29 -22.77
C PRO A 126 6.85 -21.35 -23.55
N GLU A 127 6.82 -21.42 -24.89
CA GLU A 127 7.71 -20.64 -25.75
C GLU A 127 7.47 -19.13 -25.65
N ARG A 128 6.28 -18.71 -25.21
CA ARG A 128 5.87 -17.32 -25.11
C ARG A 128 5.69 -16.83 -23.69
N LYS A 129 5.84 -17.71 -22.68
CA LYS A 129 5.52 -17.40 -21.27
C LYS A 129 4.12 -16.79 -21.14
N LEU A 130 3.17 -17.33 -21.92
CA LEU A 130 1.80 -16.85 -21.98
C LEU A 130 0.91 -17.70 -21.09
N ALA A 131 0.10 -17.05 -20.30
CA ALA A 131 -1.09 -17.62 -19.67
C ALA A 131 -2.29 -17.22 -20.55
N ASP A 132 -2.53 -18.02 -21.59
CA ASP A 132 -3.62 -17.83 -22.55
C ASP A 132 -4.88 -18.52 -22.05
N ASN A 133 -5.97 -17.85 -21.98
CA ASN A 133 -7.30 -18.33 -21.66
C ASN A 133 -7.60 -18.64 -20.20
N ARG A 134 -8.18 -17.68 -19.63
CA ARG A 134 -9.17 -17.77 -18.60
C ARG A 134 -10.51 -18.20 -19.20
N VAL A 135 -11.18 -19.18 -18.65
CA VAL A 135 -12.51 -19.61 -19.11
C VAL A 135 -13.48 -18.42 -19.01
N PRO A 136 -14.19 -18.06 -20.10
CA PRO A 136 -15.11 -16.93 -20.07
C PRO A 136 -16.21 -17.13 -19.00
N GLY A 137 -16.35 -16.20 -18.09
CA GLY A 137 -17.39 -16.22 -17.08
C GLY A 137 -16.92 -16.34 -15.63
N ASP A 138 -15.67 -16.75 -15.38
CA ASP A 138 -15.14 -16.86 -14.03
C ASP A 138 -14.72 -15.52 -13.44
N PHE A 139 -14.85 -15.40 -12.11
CA PHE A 139 -14.43 -14.23 -11.35
C PHE A 139 -13.04 -14.47 -10.77
N ILE A 140 -12.26 -13.42 -10.53
CA ILE A 140 -11.12 -13.52 -9.62
C ILE A 140 -11.64 -13.46 -8.19
N GLU A 141 -11.08 -14.32 -7.32
CA GLU A 141 -11.51 -14.49 -5.93
C GLU A 141 -10.58 -13.75 -4.98
N THR A 142 -9.39 -13.39 -5.46
CA THR A 142 -8.28 -12.91 -4.64
C THR A 142 -7.92 -11.48 -5.01
N HIS A 143 -7.78 -10.61 -4.01
CA HIS A 143 -7.15 -9.31 -4.21
C HIS A 143 -5.69 -9.51 -4.59
N ILE A 144 -5.18 -8.74 -5.54
CA ILE A 144 -3.78 -8.86 -5.95
C ILE A 144 -3.16 -7.50 -6.24
N GLY A 145 -1.88 -7.35 -5.89
CA GLY A 145 -1.08 -6.20 -6.25
C GLY A 145 0.41 -6.55 -6.33
N ARG A 146 1.16 -5.75 -7.07
CA ARG A 146 2.59 -5.98 -7.34
C ARG A 146 3.43 -4.76 -6.95
N ILE A 147 4.55 -5.03 -6.27
CA ILE A 147 5.57 -4.05 -5.89
C ILE A 147 6.87 -4.50 -6.54
N ASP A 148 7.14 -4.04 -7.77
CA ASP A 148 8.27 -4.48 -8.59
C ASP A 148 8.93 -3.28 -9.28
N PHE A 149 10.19 -3.02 -8.96
CA PHE A 149 10.96 -1.90 -9.50
C PHE A 149 12.14 -2.32 -10.39
N LYS A 150 12.21 -3.59 -10.77
CA LYS A 150 13.28 -4.10 -11.65
C LYS A 150 13.35 -3.34 -12.98
N GLY A 151 12.20 -2.96 -13.55
CA GLY A 151 12.15 -2.19 -14.80
C GLY A 151 12.82 -0.81 -14.65
N VAL A 152 12.32 0.01 -13.72
CA VAL A 152 12.79 1.39 -13.50
C VAL A 152 14.16 1.47 -12.84
N SER A 153 14.62 0.43 -12.16
CA SER A 153 16.00 0.34 -11.67
C SER A 153 17.00 0.10 -12.80
N GLY A 154 16.54 -0.22 -14.01
CA GLY A 154 17.42 -0.63 -15.11
C GLY A 154 18.07 -2.01 -14.88
N GLY A 155 17.63 -2.76 -13.87
CA GLY A 155 18.22 -4.03 -13.43
C GLY A 155 19.39 -3.87 -12.44
N GLU A 156 19.66 -2.67 -11.95
CA GLU A 156 20.64 -2.39 -10.90
C GLU A 156 20.06 -2.80 -9.54
N ALA A 157 20.69 -3.80 -8.89
CA ALA A 157 20.16 -4.42 -7.66
C ALA A 157 20.06 -3.41 -6.50
N ASP A 158 21.07 -2.59 -6.28
CA ASP A 158 21.09 -1.62 -5.17
C ASP A 158 20.01 -0.54 -5.35
N LYS A 159 19.79 -0.08 -6.58
CA LYS A 159 18.71 0.86 -6.90
C LYS A 159 17.34 0.23 -6.71
N GLU A 160 17.13 -1.02 -7.13
CA GLU A 160 15.90 -1.76 -6.89
C GLU A 160 15.61 -1.91 -5.40
N ILE A 161 16.61 -2.32 -4.61
CA ILE A 161 16.50 -2.45 -3.16
C ILE A 161 16.16 -1.11 -2.51
N HIS A 162 16.80 -0.02 -2.94
CA HIS A 162 16.50 1.32 -2.44
C HIS A 162 15.03 1.70 -2.71
N LEU A 163 14.55 1.53 -3.93
CA LEU A 163 13.16 1.84 -4.29
C LEU A 163 12.15 1.01 -3.48
N LEU A 164 12.46 -0.27 -3.24
CA LEU A 164 11.64 -1.12 -2.39
C LEU A 164 11.65 -0.67 -0.93
N ARG A 165 12.81 -0.24 -0.40
CA ARG A 165 12.91 0.34 0.95
C ARG A 165 12.03 1.57 1.08
N ALA A 166 12.13 2.51 0.16
CA ALA A 166 11.32 3.72 0.13
C ALA A 166 9.82 3.39 0.05
N TYR A 167 9.44 2.39 -0.75
CA TYR A 167 8.06 1.95 -0.85
C TYR A 167 7.52 1.42 0.49
N PHE A 168 8.25 0.54 1.17
CA PHE A 168 7.79 -0.01 2.46
C PHE A 168 7.77 1.07 3.55
N ASP A 169 8.65 2.06 3.49
CA ASP A 169 8.65 3.17 4.45
C ASP A 169 7.39 4.05 4.26
N LYS A 170 7.07 4.49 3.03
CA LYS A 170 5.85 5.29 2.78
C LYS A 170 4.55 4.51 3.02
N ASN A 171 4.52 3.18 2.72
CA ASN A 171 3.39 2.31 3.04
C ASN A 171 3.13 2.26 4.55
N HIS A 172 4.19 2.06 5.33
CA HIS A 172 4.14 2.09 6.79
C HIS A 172 3.62 3.44 7.32
N HIS A 173 4.14 4.56 6.80
CA HIS A 173 3.71 5.89 7.20
C HIS A 173 2.21 6.12 6.95
N TRP A 174 1.71 5.69 5.80
CA TRP A 174 0.28 5.77 5.49
C TRP A 174 -0.58 4.99 6.48
N ARG A 175 -0.23 3.73 6.75
CA ARG A 175 -0.97 2.86 7.67
C ARG A 175 -1.03 3.43 9.08
N HIS A 176 0.03 4.11 9.51
CA HIS A 176 0.13 4.77 10.81
C HIS A 176 -0.45 6.18 10.85
N GLY A 177 -1.05 6.67 9.75
CA GLY A 177 -1.65 8.00 9.67
C GLY A 177 -0.65 9.15 9.73
N LEU A 178 0.65 8.90 9.48
CA LEU A 178 1.71 9.91 9.56
C LEU A 178 1.69 10.90 8.38
N LEU A 179 1.03 10.55 7.27
CA LEU A 179 0.86 11.42 6.11
C LEU A 179 -0.34 12.38 6.23
N GLY A 180 -1.03 12.37 7.38
CA GLY A 180 -2.18 13.20 7.66
C GLY A 180 -3.52 12.61 7.19
N ASP A 181 -4.60 13.32 7.47
CA ASP A 181 -5.97 12.97 7.06
C ASP A 181 -6.29 13.64 5.72
N LEU A 182 -5.95 12.96 4.63
CA LEU A 182 -6.18 13.46 3.28
C LEU A 182 -7.63 13.18 2.85
N ARG A 183 -8.35 14.24 2.45
CA ARG A 183 -9.78 14.20 2.12
C ARG A 183 -10.11 14.73 0.73
N GLU A 184 -9.10 15.06 -0.07
CA GLU A 184 -9.26 15.69 -1.38
C GLU A 184 -8.60 14.86 -2.48
N GLY A 185 -9.05 15.05 -3.70
CA GLY A 185 -8.48 14.44 -4.89
C GLY A 185 -8.56 15.36 -6.11
N TYR A 186 -7.89 14.97 -7.17
CA TYR A 186 -8.01 15.63 -8.46
C TYR A 186 -8.40 14.62 -9.55
N ALA A 187 -9.08 15.09 -10.56
CA ALA A 187 -9.47 14.24 -11.68
C ALA A 187 -9.55 15.01 -12.99
N GLN A 188 -8.94 14.44 -14.03
CA GLN A 188 -9.17 14.83 -15.42
C GLN A 188 -10.37 14.05 -15.96
N SER A 189 -11.43 14.75 -16.37
CA SER A 189 -12.75 14.14 -16.62
C SER A 189 -12.97 13.59 -18.02
N ASP A 190 -12.18 14.01 -19.01
CA ASP A 190 -12.52 13.81 -20.42
C ASP A 190 -12.56 12.35 -20.89
N HIS A 191 -11.72 11.48 -20.29
CA HIS A 191 -11.64 10.06 -20.63
C HIS A 191 -11.91 9.13 -19.46
N LEU A 192 -12.09 9.67 -18.25
CA LEU A 192 -12.17 8.94 -16.98
C LEU A 192 -13.43 9.35 -16.20
N ALA A 193 -14.53 9.58 -16.91
CA ALA A 193 -15.77 10.10 -16.33
C ALA A 193 -16.35 9.21 -15.21
N ILE A 194 -16.17 7.89 -15.28
CA ILE A 194 -16.68 6.95 -14.29
C ILE A 194 -15.79 6.93 -13.06
N GLU A 195 -14.48 6.92 -13.24
CA GLU A 195 -13.52 7.07 -12.14
C GLU A 195 -13.74 8.41 -11.43
N HIS A 196 -13.98 9.50 -12.18
CA HIS A 196 -14.33 10.80 -11.63
C HIS A 196 -15.62 10.74 -10.80
N ASP A 197 -16.69 10.08 -11.28
CA ASP A 197 -17.91 9.86 -10.49
C ASP A 197 -17.64 9.00 -9.26
N GLY A 198 -16.79 7.97 -9.36
CA GLY A 198 -16.34 7.17 -8.25
C GLY A 198 -15.64 7.99 -7.17
N LEU A 199 -14.73 8.90 -7.56
CA LEU A 199 -14.06 9.82 -6.64
C LEU A 199 -15.05 10.77 -5.95
N ARG A 200 -16.03 11.30 -6.68
CA ARG A 200 -17.08 12.15 -6.09
C ARG A 200 -17.92 11.40 -5.06
N ASN A 201 -18.10 10.10 -5.20
CA ASN A 201 -18.72 9.28 -4.16
C ASN A 201 -17.79 9.06 -2.95
N VAL A 202 -16.49 8.86 -3.17
CA VAL A 202 -15.52 8.64 -2.08
C VAL A 202 -15.27 9.92 -1.28
N LEU A 203 -15.06 11.05 -1.95
CA LEU A 203 -14.57 12.31 -1.36
C LEU A 203 -15.64 13.38 -1.19
N GLY A 204 -16.71 13.32 -1.98
CA GLY A 204 -17.67 14.40 -2.19
C GLY A 204 -17.33 15.27 -3.41
N PRO A 205 -18.36 15.81 -4.11
CA PRO A 205 -18.15 16.58 -5.33
C PRO A 205 -17.28 17.84 -5.17
N SER A 206 -17.38 18.50 -4.01
CA SER A 206 -16.60 19.72 -3.70
C SER A 206 -15.13 19.45 -3.35
N SER A 207 -14.78 18.19 -3.08
CA SER A 207 -13.41 17.76 -2.70
C SER A 207 -12.64 17.15 -3.88
N VAL A 208 -13.20 17.20 -5.09
CA VAL A 208 -12.54 16.74 -6.33
C VAL A 208 -12.23 17.95 -7.21
N THR A 209 -10.96 18.30 -7.30
CA THR A 209 -10.46 19.41 -8.14
C THR A 209 -10.35 18.95 -9.59
N PRO A 210 -10.94 19.66 -10.56
CA PRO A 210 -10.70 19.39 -11.98
C PRO A 210 -9.25 19.64 -12.37
N GLY A 211 -8.68 18.76 -13.19
CA GLY A 211 -7.31 18.88 -13.71
C GLY A 211 -6.52 17.59 -13.56
N GLY A 212 -5.35 17.54 -14.21
CA GLY A 212 -4.40 16.44 -14.13
C GLY A 212 -3.26 16.70 -13.14
N HIS A 213 -2.34 15.74 -13.02
CA HIS A 213 -1.19 15.91 -12.14
C HIS A 213 -0.26 17.05 -12.60
N HIS A 214 -0.21 17.35 -13.90
CA HIS A 214 0.53 18.50 -14.45
C HIS A 214 -0.02 19.86 -14.03
N ASP A 215 -1.32 19.91 -13.75
CA ASP A 215 -2.02 21.16 -13.43
C ASP A 215 -2.08 21.38 -11.92
N VAL A 216 -2.48 20.34 -11.18
CA VAL A 216 -2.78 20.44 -9.75
C VAL A 216 -2.16 19.33 -8.89
N GLY A 217 -1.75 18.20 -9.47
CA GLY A 217 -1.28 17.02 -8.73
C GLY A 217 0.01 17.22 -7.96
N GLU A 218 0.80 18.25 -8.32
CA GLU A 218 2.06 18.59 -7.66
C GLU A 218 1.91 19.65 -6.54
N GLU A 219 0.76 20.30 -6.42
CA GLU A 219 0.59 21.42 -5.50
C GLU A 219 0.69 21.01 -4.04
N LYS A 220 0.00 19.92 -3.67
CA LYS A 220 -0.10 19.42 -2.29
C LYS A 220 -0.29 17.90 -2.26
N PRO A 221 -0.19 17.24 -1.09
CA PRO A 221 -0.63 15.87 -0.96
C PRO A 221 -2.14 15.70 -1.22
N TRP A 222 -2.49 14.65 -1.97
CA TRP A 222 -3.85 14.27 -2.33
C TRP A 222 -4.14 12.83 -1.91
N LEU A 223 -5.38 12.52 -1.53
CA LEU A 223 -5.78 11.13 -1.34
C LEU A 223 -5.85 10.39 -2.67
N TRP A 224 -6.41 11.03 -3.70
CA TRP A 224 -6.62 10.44 -5.02
C TRP A 224 -6.17 11.34 -6.16
N GLY A 225 -5.57 10.72 -7.16
CA GLY A 225 -5.34 11.31 -8.47
C GLY A 225 -5.89 10.43 -9.59
N VAL A 226 -6.71 10.99 -10.47
CA VAL A 226 -7.22 10.32 -11.67
C VAL A 226 -6.83 11.15 -12.87
N ASP A 227 -5.99 10.59 -13.73
CA ASP A 227 -5.32 11.37 -14.76
C ASP A 227 -5.14 10.63 -16.07
N PHE A 228 -5.11 11.42 -17.15
CA PHE A 228 -4.64 11.02 -18.47
C PHE A 228 -3.18 11.43 -18.61
N GLY A 229 -2.27 10.54 -18.31
CA GLY A 229 -0.86 10.88 -18.35
C GLY A 229 -0.13 10.44 -19.60
N ASP A 230 1.07 10.97 -19.79
CA ASP A 230 1.96 10.62 -20.87
C ASP A 230 2.29 9.11 -20.86
N TRP A 231 2.54 8.53 -22.01
CA TRP A 231 2.91 7.13 -22.16
C TRP A 231 4.40 6.84 -21.84
N ASN A 232 5.23 7.88 -21.78
CA ASN A 232 6.67 7.76 -21.55
C ASN A 232 7.01 7.85 -20.06
N GLY A 233 7.29 6.71 -19.42
CA GLY A 233 7.62 6.62 -18.00
C GLY A 233 8.93 7.31 -17.59
N GLU A 234 9.91 7.46 -18.49
CA GLU A 234 11.16 8.17 -18.19
C GLU A 234 10.87 9.67 -17.96
N VAL A 235 9.97 10.25 -18.77
CA VAL A 235 9.52 11.63 -18.60
C VAL A 235 8.80 11.82 -17.27
N TYR A 236 8.04 10.81 -16.84
CA TYR A 236 7.29 10.86 -15.58
C TYR A 236 8.20 10.83 -14.35
N ALA A 237 9.22 9.97 -14.36
CA ALA A 237 10.14 9.84 -13.22
C ALA A 237 10.97 11.11 -12.98
N GLU A 238 11.32 11.83 -14.05
CA GLU A 238 12.23 12.97 -13.98
C GLU A 238 11.54 14.32 -13.82
N LYS A 239 10.32 14.46 -14.34
CA LYS A 239 9.66 15.77 -14.45
C LYS A 239 8.50 16.00 -13.50
N TYR A 240 7.89 14.96 -12.96
CA TYR A 240 6.59 15.10 -12.31
C TYR A 240 6.55 14.39 -10.95
N ALA A 241 6.35 15.17 -9.90
CA ALA A 241 6.13 14.67 -8.54
C ALA A 241 4.61 14.48 -8.31
N ASN A 242 4.09 13.30 -8.59
CA ASN A 242 2.70 13.00 -8.24
C ASN A 242 2.57 12.82 -6.73
N LYS A 243 1.76 13.66 -6.07
CA LYS A 243 1.54 13.63 -4.62
C LYS A 243 0.22 12.94 -4.20
N ALA A 244 -0.38 12.13 -5.06
CA ALA A 244 -1.57 11.35 -4.71
C ALA A 244 -1.20 10.01 -4.07
N VAL A 245 -1.88 9.63 -2.98
CA VAL A 245 -1.70 8.31 -2.33
C VAL A 245 -2.12 7.19 -3.26
N PHE A 246 -3.27 7.32 -3.91
CA PHE A 246 -3.80 6.40 -4.90
C PHE A 246 -3.88 7.10 -6.25
N ALA A 247 -3.43 6.44 -7.30
CA ALA A 247 -3.46 7.00 -8.63
C ALA A 247 -4.09 6.03 -9.65
N ILE A 248 -5.01 6.54 -10.45
CA ILE A 248 -5.50 5.89 -11.66
C ILE A 248 -4.98 6.67 -12.84
N ASN A 249 -4.21 6.01 -13.69
CA ASN A 249 -3.55 6.66 -14.80
C ASN A 249 -3.95 6.00 -16.13
N PHE A 250 -4.48 6.78 -17.05
CA PHE A 250 -4.87 6.32 -18.39
C PHE A 250 -3.82 6.73 -19.43
N GLY A 251 -3.66 5.93 -20.46
CA GLY A 251 -2.79 6.18 -21.61
C GLY A 251 -2.23 4.90 -22.21
N SER A 252 -1.81 4.96 -23.46
CA SER A 252 -1.35 3.80 -24.22
C SER A 252 -0.09 3.15 -23.62
N GLY A 253 0.00 1.81 -23.68
CA GLY A 253 1.17 1.03 -23.28
C GLY A 253 1.41 0.92 -21.77
N LYS A 254 0.66 1.60 -20.91
CA LYS A 254 0.91 1.65 -19.45
C LYS A 254 0.67 0.31 -18.75
N GLN A 255 -0.18 -0.53 -19.29
CA GLN A 255 -0.41 -1.89 -18.79
C GLN A 255 0.83 -2.82 -18.94
N GLN A 256 1.84 -2.42 -19.70
CA GLN A 256 3.12 -3.14 -19.86
C GLN A 256 4.10 -2.79 -18.72
N PHE A 257 3.71 -3.00 -17.47
CA PHE A 257 4.48 -2.59 -16.29
C PHE A 257 5.90 -3.18 -16.18
N PRO A 258 6.27 -4.33 -16.78
CA PRO A 258 7.65 -4.81 -16.74
C PRO A 258 8.62 -3.99 -17.59
N HIS A 259 8.11 -3.09 -18.46
CA HIS A 259 8.96 -2.29 -19.33
C HIS A 259 9.71 -1.21 -18.51
N ARG A 260 11.00 -0.98 -18.83
CA ARG A 260 11.87 -0.08 -18.08
C ARG A 260 11.37 1.38 -18.03
N SER A 261 10.65 1.83 -19.04
CA SER A 261 10.08 3.18 -19.15
C SER A 261 8.57 3.20 -18.87
N ASN A 262 8.06 2.26 -18.07
CA ASN A 262 6.64 2.25 -17.74
C ASN A 262 6.26 3.35 -16.76
N ALA A 263 5.29 4.19 -17.15
CA ALA A 263 4.86 5.33 -16.36
C ALA A 263 4.24 4.94 -15.00
N MET A 264 3.45 3.87 -14.94
CA MET A 264 2.83 3.42 -13.66
C MET A 264 3.89 2.96 -12.66
N THR A 265 4.89 2.19 -13.12
CA THR A 265 5.98 1.73 -12.26
C THR A 265 6.86 2.91 -11.82
N ALA A 266 7.12 3.87 -12.73
CA ALA A 266 7.87 5.08 -12.39
C ALA A 266 7.14 5.96 -11.36
N LEU A 267 5.81 6.11 -11.47
CA LEU A 267 5.00 6.78 -10.45
C LEU A 267 5.09 6.06 -9.10
N LEU A 268 4.90 4.74 -9.08
CA LEU A 268 4.98 3.96 -7.84
C LEU A 268 6.37 4.01 -7.19
N ALA A 269 7.42 4.17 -7.99
CA ALA A 269 8.80 4.25 -7.52
C ALA A 269 9.18 5.59 -6.87
N GLN A 270 8.34 6.63 -6.98
CA GLN A 270 8.59 7.92 -6.32
C GLN A 270 8.65 7.76 -4.80
N PRO A 271 9.52 8.51 -4.10
CA PRO A 271 9.83 8.22 -2.69
C PRO A 271 8.66 8.45 -1.72
N TRP A 272 7.75 9.38 -2.03
CA TRP A 272 6.72 9.81 -1.09
C TRP A 272 5.32 9.33 -1.46
N TYR A 273 4.98 9.35 -2.74
CA TYR A 273 3.70 9.01 -3.36
C TYR A 273 3.96 8.43 -4.76
N PRO A 274 2.99 7.72 -5.38
CA PRO A 274 1.82 7.04 -4.81
C PRO A 274 2.16 5.74 -4.08
N LEU A 275 1.14 5.16 -3.42
CA LEU A 275 1.21 3.83 -2.78
C LEU A 275 0.55 2.73 -3.60
N ALA A 276 -0.38 3.11 -4.48
CA ALA A 276 -0.99 2.19 -5.43
C ALA A 276 -1.31 2.93 -6.72
N VAL A 277 -1.05 2.27 -7.84
CA VAL A 277 -1.28 2.80 -9.19
C VAL A 277 -2.01 1.76 -10.03
N GLY A 278 -3.11 2.16 -10.66
CA GLY A 278 -3.87 1.35 -11.59
C GLY A 278 -3.93 1.98 -12.98
N TRP A 279 -4.04 1.14 -14.02
CA TRP A 279 -4.40 1.62 -15.35
C TRP A 279 -5.92 1.71 -15.47
N GLY A 280 -6.43 2.91 -15.77
CA GLY A 280 -7.84 3.22 -15.78
C GLY A 280 -8.47 3.36 -17.16
N GLY A 281 -9.79 3.59 -17.15
CA GLY A 281 -10.59 3.91 -18.33
C GLY A 281 -11.05 2.72 -19.17
N ARG A 282 -10.39 1.54 -19.06
CA ARG A 282 -10.75 0.37 -19.89
C ARG A 282 -10.40 -0.95 -19.22
N PRO A 283 -11.25 -1.52 -18.36
CA PRO A 283 -12.52 -0.98 -17.86
C PRO A 283 -12.33 0.16 -16.87
N SER A 284 -13.41 0.90 -16.63
CA SER A 284 -13.42 1.93 -15.59
C SER A 284 -13.41 1.35 -14.19
N TRP A 285 -12.63 1.94 -13.29
CA TRP A 285 -12.43 1.45 -11.93
C TRP A 285 -13.64 1.67 -11.03
N ARG A 286 -13.90 0.70 -10.16
CA ARG A 286 -14.98 0.69 -9.19
C ARG A 286 -14.50 1.09 -7.81
N LEU A 287 -14.25 2.38 -7.60
CA LEU A 287 -13.62 2.94 -6.40
C LEU A 287 -14.57 3.07 -5.20
N HIS A 288 -15.87 3.00 -5.40
CA HIS A 288 -16.93 3.34 -4.43
C HIS A 288 -16.77 2.69 -3.06
N HIS A 289 -16.37 1.40 -3.00
CA HIS A 289 -16.23 0.67 -1.73
C HIS A 289 -15.13 1.23 -0.82
N MET A 290 -14.13 1.94 -1.38
CA MET A 290 -13.10 2.60 -0.59
C MET A 290 -13.66 3.75 0.25
N ALA A 291 -14.82 4.31 -0.11
CA ALA A 291 -15.51 5.32 0.68
C ALA A 291 -15.90 4.82 2.08
N LEU A 292 -16.20 3.54 2.20
CA LEU A 292 -16.72 2.92 3.44
C LEU A 292 -15.75 1.87 4.02
N GLY A 293 -14.45 2.09 3.85
CA GLY A 293 -13.39 1.29 4.47
C GLY A 293 -12.93 0.07 3.68
N GLY A 294 -13.39 -0.11 2.44
CA GLY A 294 -12.89 -1.11 1.50
C GLY A 294 -11.44 -0.85 1.10
N THR A 295 -10.74 -1.89 0.62
CA THR A 295 -9.35 -1.80 0.16
C THR A 295 -9.26 -1.47 -1.33
N ILE A 296 -8.09 -0.97 -1.77
CA ILE A 296 -7.82 -0.77 -3.20
C ILE A 296 -7.81 -2.11 -3.97
N GLY A 297 -7.42 -3.21 -3.33
CA GLY A 297 -7.50 -4.57 -3.90
C GLY A 297 -8.94 -5.02 -4.14
N GLU A 298 -9.87 -4.68 -3.25
CA GLU A 298 -11.30 -4.90 -3.46
C GLU A 298 -11.81 -4.09 -4.67
N ALA A 299 -11.41 -2.82 -4.77
CA ALA A 299 -11.75 -1.98 -5.92
C ALA A 299 -11.21 -2.56 -7.24
N HIS A 300 -9.97 -3.06 -7.23
CA HIS A 300 -9.37 -3.76 -8.37
C HIS A 300 -10.14 -5.02 -8.75
N MET A 301 -10.40 -5.92 -7.79
CA MET A 301 -11.14 -7.15 -8.02
C MET A 301 -12.55 -6.89 -8.60
N ARG A 302 -13.27 -5.92 -8.04
CA ARG A 302 -14.60 -5.51 -8.54
C ARG A 302 -14.53 -4.92 -9.94
N THR A 303 -13.46 -4.21 -10.26
CA THR A 303 -13.21 -3.66 -11.60
C THR A 303 -12.99 -4.78 -12.61
N VAL A 304 -12.10 -5.73 -12.31
CA VAL A 304 -11.83 -6.89 -13.17
C VAL A 304 -13.08 -7.75 -13.36
N ASN A 305 -13.85 -7.98 -12.31
CA ASN A 305 -15.03 -8.83 -12.34
C ASN A 305 -16.25 -8.15 -13.00
N ASN A 306 -16.23 -6.83 -13.16
CA ASN A 306 -17.38 -6.09 -13.69
C ASN A 306 -17.67 -6.33 -15.19
N GLY A 307 -16.70 -6.76 -15.96
CA GLY A 307 -16.86 -7.03 -17.40
C GLY A 307 -17.74 -8.24 -17.76
N ARG A 308 -18.46 -8.84 -16.79
CA ARG A 308 -19.20 -10.09 -16.95
C ARG A 308 -20.70 -9.89 -16.95
N ALA A 309 -21.43 -10.76 -17.66
CA ALA A 309 -22.89 -10.70 -17.78
C ALA A 309 -23.63 -10.76 -16.44
N ALA A 310 -23.06 -11.41 -15.43
CA ALA A 310 -23.62 -11.57 -14.08
C ALA A 310 -23.12 -10.52 -13.08
N ALA A 311 -22.27 -9.58 -13.50
CA ALA A 311 -21.71 -8.57 -12.60
C ALA A 311 -22.79 -7.62 -12.05
N PRO A 312 -22.74 -7.28 -10.76
CA PRO A 312 -23.75 -6.42 -10.12
C PRO A 312 -23.80 -4.99 -10.69
N TYR A 313 -22.71 -4.55 -11.31
CA TYR A 313 -22.57 -3.19 -11.86
C TYR A 313 -22.58 -3.22 -13.38
N ARG A 314 -23.49 -3.92 -13.97
CA ARG A 314 -23.62 -4.03 -15.43
C ARG A 314 -23.34 -2.71 -16.11
N GLU A 315 -22.12 -2.57 -16.63
CA GLU A 315 -21.74 -1.38 -17.35
C GLU A 315 -21.92 -1.59 -18.83
N THR A 316 -22.77 -0.75 -19.40
CA THR A 316 -23.00 -0.66 -20.83
C THR A 316 -22.16 0.44 -21.47
N MET A 317 -21.16 0.96 -20.75
CA MET A 317 -20.36 2.05 -21.31
C MET A 317 -19.36 1.55 -22.33
N ASP A 318 -19.84 1.48 -23.53
CA ASP A 318 -19.06 1.55 -24.75
C ASP A 318 -18.63 2.99 -24.99
N TYR A 319 -17.64 3.49 -24.24
CA TYR A 319 -17.02 4.77 -24.56
C TYR A 319 -16.35 4.72 -25.94
N PHE A 320 -16.00 3.51 -26.40
CA PHE A 320 -15.56 3.25 -27.77
C PHE A 320 -16.50 2.22 -28.41
N PRO A 321 -17.31 2.63 -29.38
CA PRO A 321 -18.32 1.76 -30.02
C PRO A 321 -17.76 0.52 -30.71
N THR A 322 -16.45 0.38 -30.83
CA THR A 322 -15.78 -0.70 -31.55
C THR A 322 -15.32 -1.87 -30.69
N GLY A 323 -15.53 -1.83 -29.36
CA GLY A 323 -14.84 -2.75 -28.44
C GLY A 323 -15.70 -3.56 -27.47
N GLY A 324 -17.00 -3.63 -27.60
CA GLY A 324 -17.91 -4.24 -26.60
C GLY A 324 -17.65 -5.68 -26.14
N TYR A 325 -16.80 -6.44 -26.82
CA TYR A 325 -16.38 -7.78 -26.38
C TYR A 325 -14.96 -7.82 -25.78
N LEU A 326 -14.17 -6.76 -25.90
CA LEU A 326 -12.81 -6.69 -25.36
C LEU A 326 -12.81 -6.65 -23.82
N TRP A 327 -13.87 -6.13 -23.20
CA TRP A 327 -13.99 -5.99 -21.76
C TRP A 327 -14.42 -7.26 -21.01
N ARG A 328 -14.78 -8.31 -21.72
CA ARG A 328 -15.31 -9.54 -21.12
C ARG A 328 -14.28 -10.32 -20.34
N ASN A 329 -13.00 -10.07 -20.55
CA ASN A 329 -11.91 -10.74 -19.86
C ASN A 329 -10.71 -9.79 -19.69
N PRO A 330 -10.77 -8.77 -18.80
CA PRO A 330 -9.76 -7.73 -18.67
C PRO A 330 -8.49 -8.23 -17.95
N VAL A 331 -7.80 -9.21 -18.53
CA VAL A 331 -6.58 -9.82 -17.99
C VAL A 331 -5.39 -8.87 -17.88
N TRP A 332 -5.46 -7.72 -18.54
CA TRP A 332 -4.43 -6.66 -18.53
C TRP A 332 -4.58 -5.64 -17.40
N VAL A 333 -5.68 -5.69 -16.64
CA VAL A 333 -5.87 -4.76 -15.52
C VAL A 333 -5.08 -5.26 -14.32
N ASN A 334 -3.96 -4.60 -14.07
CA ASN A 334 -3.10 -4.89 -12.94
C ASN A 334 -3.14 -3.73 -11.94
N LEU A 335 -2.96 -4.05 -10.66
CA LEU A 335 -2.74 -3.10 -9.59
C LEU A 335 -1.26 -3.12 -9.21
N LEU A 336 -0.57 -2.00 -9.36
CA LEU A 336 0.78 -1.83 -8.85
C LEU A 336 0.70 -1.21 -7.46
N GLY A 337 1.34 -1.84 -6.48
CA GLY A 337 1.29 -1.46 -5.07
C GLY A 337 0.65 -2.51 -4.17
N ASP A 338 0.37 -2.12 -2.95
CA ASP A 338 -0.21 -2.96 -1.91
C ASP A 338 -1.76 -2.99 -1.99
N PRO A 339 -2.39 -4.13 -2.29
CA PRO A 339 -3.83 -4.24 -2.45
C PRO A 339 -4.62 -4.12 -1.15
N THR A 340 -3.97 -4.18 0.00
CA THR A 340 -4.62 -4.14 1.32
C THR A 340 -4.85 -2.72 1.85
N LEU A 341 -4.38 -1.69 1.14
CA LEU A 341 -4.47 -0.29 1.56
C LEU A 341 -5.90 0.24 1.51
N ARG A 342 -6.24 1.08 2.51
CA ARG A 342 -7.53 1.74 2.69
C ARG A 342 -7.39 3.26 2.59
N ALA A 343 -8.49 3.95 2.25
CA ALA A 343 -8.48 5.39 2.00
C ALA A 343 -8.34 6.25 3.27
N PHE A 344 -8.91 5.83 4.38
CA PHE A 344 -9.05 6.66 5.59
C PHE A 344 -8.49 5.95 6.82
N PRO A 345 -7.15 5.90 7.00
CA PRO A 345 -6.55 5.30 8.17
C PRO A 345 -6.91 6.09 9.45
N LEU A 346 -7.05 5.37 10.57
CA LEU A 346 -7.18 5.93 11.89
C LEU A 346 -5.81 5.87 12.58
N ARG A 347 -5.42 6.89 13.34
CA ARG A 347 -4.13 6.88 14.04
C ARG A 347 -4.10 5.83 15.15
N PRO A 348 -3.05 5.00 15.22
CA PRO A 348 -2.88 4.03 16.30
C PRO A 348 -2.48 4.73 17.61
N PRO A 349 -2.66 4.07 18.76
CA PRO A 349 -2.05 4.51 20.00
C PRO A 349 -0.52 4.45 19.91
N SER A 350 0.16 5.22 20.75
CA SER A 350 1.60 5.25 20.83
C SER A 350 2.09 4.94 22.26
N ASN A 351 3.39 4.69 22.43
CA ASN A 351 3.98 4.36 23.74
C ASN A 351 3.25 3.24 24.48
N VAL A 352 2.84 2.21 23.79
CA VAL A 352 2.23 1.06 24.44
C VAL A 352 3.26 0.40 25.35
N ARG A 353 2.90 0.22 26.60
CA ARG A 353 3.72 -0.43 27.65
C ARG A 353 2.94 -1.58 28.22
N ALA A 354 3.66 -2.63 28.62
CA ALA A 354 3.11 -3.78 29.30
C ALA A 354 4.02 -4.11 30.49
N GLU A 355 3.43 -4.18 31.66
CA GLU A 355 4.15 -4.51 32.91
C GLU A 355 3.49 -5.72 33.56
N THR A 356 4.27 -6.75 33.86
CA THR A 356 3.78 -7.92 34.59
C THR A 356 3.76 -7.60 36.07
N THR A 357 2.59 -7.72 36.70
CA THR A 357 2.34 -7.45 38.13
C THR A 357 1.68 -8.66 38.78
N ASP A 358 1.41 -8.59 40.08
CA ASP A 358 0.63 -9.58 40.83
C ASP A 358 -0.85 -9.65 40.43
N ARG A 359 -1.35 -8.66 39.65
CA ARG A 359 -2.69 -8.58 39.11
C ARG A 359 -2.80 -9.11 37.67
N GLY A 360 -1.70 -9.56 37.08
CA GLY A 360 -1.58 -9.93 35.67
C GLY A 360 -0.73 -8.92 34.90
N VAL A 361 -1.03 -8.69 33.63
CA VAL A 361 -0.32 -7.71 32.79
C VAL A 361 -1.10 -6.41 32.70
N GLU A 362 -0.46 -5.34 33.15
CA GLU A 362 -1.00 -3.98 33.07
C GLU A 362 -0.49 -3.28 31.80
N LEU A 363 -1.42 -2.84 30.96
CA LEU A 363 -1.16 -2.15 29.70
C LEU A 363 -1.50 -0.66 29.86
N THR A 364 -0.64 0.20 29.34
CA THR A 364 -0.89 1.65 29.21
C THR A 364 -0.38 2.14 27.87
N TRP A 365 -0.97 3.21 27.34
CA TRP A 365 -0.54 3.84 26.09
C TRP A 365 -0.88 5.32 26.05
N ASP A 366 -0.28 6.03 25.10
CA ASP A 366 -0.65 7.41 24.82
C ASP A 366 -1.76 7.42 23.77
N ALA A 367 -2.80 8.21 24.03
CA ALA A 367 -3.89 8.44 23.10
C ALA A 367 -3.38 9.19 21.85
N PRO A 368 -3.80 8.83 20.64
CA PRO A 368 -3.45 9.58 19.44
C PRO A 368 -4.23 10.90 19.38
N GLU A 369 -3.63 11.93 18.80
CA GLU A 369 -4.31 13.17 18.44
C GLU A 369 -5.13 12.97 17.15
N ASP A 370 -6.23 12.23 17.24
CA ASP A 370 -7.16 11.96 16.14
C ASP A 370 -8.59 12.07 16.68
N PRO A 371 -9.37 13.08 16.22
CA PRO A 371 -10.72 13.35 16.75
C PRO A 371 -11.74 12.26 16.42
N ASP A 372 -11.45 11.38 15.45
CA ASP A 372 -12.33 10.27 15.09
C ASP A 372 -12.20 9.08 16.05
N VAL A 373 -11.21 9.09 16.97
CA VAL A 373 -10.99 7.99 17.94
C VAL A 373 -12.01 8.07 19.07
N LEU A 374 -12.73 6.96 19.29
CA LEU A 374 -13.77 6.80 20.31
C LEU A 374 -13.34 5.88 21.46
N GLY A 375 -12.25 5.14 21.31
CA GLY A 375 -11.74 4.19 22.30
C GLY A 375 -10.76 3.20 21.70
N TYR A 376 -10.57 2.06 22.38
CA TYR A 376 -9.52 1.11 22.04
C TYR A 376 -10.02 -0.33 22.10
N LYS A 377 -9.36 -1.19 21.33
CA LYS A 377 -9.46 -2.65 21.41
C LYS A 377 -8.10 -3.24 21.74
N VAL A 378 -8.08 -4.20 22.67
CA VAL A 378 -6.88 -4.89 23.12
C VAL A 378 -6.96 -6.35 22.72
N TYR A 379 -5.85 -6.84 22.17
CA TYR A 379 -5.68 -8.21 21.71
C TYR A 379 -4.45 -8.82 22.35
N ARG A 380 -4.49 -10.12 22.58
CA ARG A 380 -3.35 -10.89 23.08
C ARG A 380 -3.06 -12.08 22.18
N ALA A 381 -1.77 -12.35 21.97
CA ALA A 381 -1.25 -13.59 21.42
C ALA A 381 -0.28 -14.23 22.42
N PRO A 382 -0.29 -15.56 22.58
CA PRO A 382 0.63 -16.24 23.51
C PRO A 382 2.10 -16.18 23.07
N GLY A 383 2.39 -15.66 21.89
CA GLY A 383 3.74 -15.46 21.36
C GLY A 383 3.73 -14.80 20.00
N ALA A 384 4.90 -14.46 19.49
CA ALA A 384 5.09 -13.62 18.30
C ALA A 384 4.43 -14.16 17.01
N ASN A 385 4.26 -15.49 16.90
CA ASN A 385 3.72 -16.15 15.70
C ASN A 385 2.30 -16.72 15.90
N ALA A 386 1.68 -16.45 17.05
CA ALA A 386 0.35 -16.94 17.36
C ALA A 386 -0.73 -15.94 16.91
N ALA A 387 -1.94 -16.45 16.69
CA ALA A 387 -3.07 -15.61 16.36
C ALA A 387 -3.48 -14.72 17.54
N PHE A 388 -3.84 -13.50 17.26
CA PHE A 388 -4.37 -12.55 18.23
C PHE A 388 -5.83 -12.85 18.58
N THR A 389 -6.16 -12.81 19.88
CA THR A 389 -7.52 -12.91 20.38
C THR A 389 -7.89 -11.59 21.06
N ALA A 390 -9.08 -11.05 20.76
CA ALA A 390 -9.60 -9.88 21.43
C ALA A 390 -9.90 -10.19 22.90
N ILE A 391 -9.35 -9.38 23.81
CA ILE A 391 -9.48 -9.56 25.26
C ILE A 391 -10.20 -8.41 25.95
N SER A 392 -10.41 -7.28 25.27
CA SER A 392 -11.13 -6.10 25.79
C SER A 392 -12.66 -6.21 25.70
N GLY A 393 -13.19 -7.36 25.29
CA GLY A 393 -14.63 -7.56 25.11
C GLY A 393 -15.19 -7.00 23.80
N SER A 394 -16.53 -6.97 23.67
CA SER A 394 -17.22 -6.52 22.44
C SER A 394 -17.21 -5.01 22.28
N ALA A 395 -17.37 -4.25 23.38
CA ALA A 395 -17.31 -2.78 23.35
C ALA A 395 -15.87 -2.28 23.38
N PRO A 396 -15.56 -1.12 22.74
CA PRO A 396 -14.27 -0.47 22.94
C PRO A 396 -14.15 0.06 24.37
N ILE A 397 -12.92 0.09 24.88
CA ILE A 397 -12.59 0.71 26.18
C ILE A 397 -12.24 2.19 25.96
N SER A 398 -12.67 3.07 26.85
CA SER A 398 -12.44 4.53 26.74
C SER A 398 -11.09 4.98 27.28
N GLU A 399 -10.62 4.31 28.34
CA GLU A 399 -9.38 4.67 29.02
C GLU A 399 -8.15 4.14 28.27
N PRO A 400 -7.05 4.87 28.24
CA PRO A 400 -5.79 4.44 27.62
C PRO A 400 -5.01 3.47 28.51
N ALA A 401 -5.70 2.53 29.15
CA ALA A 401 -5.16 1.49 30.02
C ALA A 401 -6.05 0.25 30.02
N PHE A 402 -5.43 -0.91 30.26
CA PHE A 402 -6.15 -2.19 30.39
C PHE A 402 -5.36 -3.15 31.27
N THR A 403 -6.05 -3.91 32.11
CA THR A 403 -5.43 -4.97 32.92
C THR A 403 -5.90 -6.34 32.42
N ASP A 404 -4.98 -7.16 31.97
CA ASP A 404 -5.22 -8.55 31.63
C ASP A 404 -4.87 -9.45 32.81
N SER A 405 -5.86 -9.83 33.61
CA SER A 405 -5.66 -10.69 34.79
C SER A 405 -5.23 -12.12 34.46
N ALA A 406 -5.36 -12.55 33.22
CA ALA A 406 -4.90 -13.84 32.71
C ALA A 406 -3.63 -13.70 31.84
N GLY A 407 -3.02 -12.52 31.84
CA GLY A 407 -1.79 -12.24 31.12
C GLY A 407 -0.57 -12.83 31.80
N GLU A 408 0.37 -13.31 30.99
CA GLU A 408 1.61 -13.91 31.43
C GLU A 408 2.82 -13.17 30.81
N ASP A 409 3.97 -13.31 31.44
CA ASP A 409 5.23 -12.78 30.92
C ASP A 409 5.58 -13.40 29.56
N GLY A 410 6.05 -12.58 28.62
CA GLY A 410 6.33 -13.00 27.24
C GLY A 410 5.12 -13.02 26.30
N ALA A 411 3.91 -12.74 26.79
CA ALA A 411 2.74 -12.58 25.91
C ALA A 411 2.90 -11.34 25.02
N LEU A 412 2.47 -11.43 23.76
CA LEU A 412 2.44 -10.32 22.82
C LEU A 412 1.07 -9.67 22.83
N TYR A 413 1.04 -8.37 23.09
CA TYR A 413 -0.18 -7.56 23.04
C TYR A 413 -0.21 -6.67 21.82
N MET A 414 -1.42 -6.38 21.35
CA MET A 414 -1.70 -5.41 20.31
C MET A 414 -2.85 -4.50 20.77
N VAL A 415 -2.64 -3.19 20.69
CA VAL A 415 -3.67 -2.20 20.96
C VAL A 415 -4.01 -1.47 19.67
N ARG A 416 -5.29 -1.33 19.37
CA ARG A 416 -5.81 -0.61 18.19
C ARG A 416 -6.77 0.48 18.65
N SER A 417 -6.65 1.68 18.09
CA SER A 417 -7.70 2.70 18.23
C SER A 417 -8.96 2.23 17.51
N TYR A 418 -10.12 2.47 18.12
CA TYR A 418 -11.44 2.26 17.53
C TYR A 418 -12.11 3.61 17.30
N GLY A 419 -12.64 3.86 16.14
CA GLY A 419 -13.21 5.17 15.80
C GLY A 419 -14.28 5.12 14.74
N LEU A 420 -14.94 6.27 14.52
CA LEU A 420 -15.98 6.47 13.53
C LEU A 420 -15.53 7.47 12.48
N LYS A 421 -15.26 6.98 11.26
CA LYS A 421 -15.00 7.85 10.12
C LYS A 421 -16.32 8.36 9.53
N GLN A 422 -16.41 9.67 9.39
CA GLN A 422 -17.49 10.35 8.67
C GLN A 422 -16.95 10.79 7.31
N VAL A 423 -17.58 10.34 6.24
CA VAL A 423 -17.19 10.58 4.86
C VAL A 423 -18.41 11.00 4.03
N TYR A 424 -18.20 11.45 2.81
CA TYR A 424 -19.33 11.88 1.97
C TYR A 424 -20.35 10.75 1.71
N ALA A 425 -19.90 9.52 1.56
CA ALA A 425 -20.75 8.34 1.36
C ALA A 425 -21.49 7.89 2.63
N GLY A 426 -21.24 8.50 3.78
CA GLY A 426 -21.87 8.15 5.06
C GLY A 426 -20.88 7.98 6.20
N SER A 427 -21.01 6.91 6.99
CA SER A 427 -20.11 6.66 8.12
C SER A 427 -19.86 5.18 8.35
N PHE A 428 -18.68 4.87 8.89
CA PHE A 428 -18.29 3.51 9.24
C PHE A 428 -17.34 3.50 10.44
N TYR A 429 -17.51 2.51 11.30
CA TYR A 429 -16.55 2.23 12.36
C TYR A 429 -15.31 1.57 11.77
N THR A 430 -14.15 1.89 12.32
CA THR A 430 -12.87 1.35 11.84
C THR A 430 -11.90 1.16 13.00
N LEU A 431 -10.88 0.35 12.77
CA LEU A 431 -9.76 0.13 13.66
C LEU A 431 -8.48 0.68 13.02
N SER A 432 -7.62 1.26 13.85
CA SER A 432 -6.30 1.70 13.42
C SER A 432 -5.38 0.53 13.10
N GLN A 433 -4.19 0.86 12.63
CA GLN A 433 -3.02 0.00 12.70
C GLN A 433 -2.79 -0.46 14.15
N GLY A 434 -2.30 -1.68 14.36
CA GLY A 434 -1.95 -2.18 15.69
C GLY A 434 -0.63 -1.58 16.19
N ALA A 435 -0.60 -1.19 17.46
CA ALA A 435 0.62 -0.93 18.22
C ALA A 435 0.89 -2.12 19.14
N PHE A 436 2.10 -2.68 19.07
CA PHE A 436 2.42 -3.95 19.71
C PHE A 436 3.39 -3.76 20.88
N VAL A 437 3.28 -4.64 21.87
CA VAL A 437 4.22 -4.71 23.00
C VAL A 437 4.33 -6.13 23.54
N LEU A 438 5.54 -6.54 23.89
CA LEU A 438 5.78 -7.76 24.65
C LEU A 438 5.70 -7.46 26.15
N ALA A 439 5.00 -8.31 26.89
CA ALA A 439 4.96 -8.22 28.33
C ALA A 439 6.28 -8.75 28.92
N PHE A 440 7.04 -7.85 29.52
CA PHE A 440 8.23 -8.16 30.32
C PHE A 440 8.23 -7.28 31.57
N ALA A 441 8.92 -7.70 32.61
CA ALA A 441 9.02 -6.99 33.89
C ALA A 441 9.58 -5.54 33.79
N ALA A 442 10.13 -5.13 32.63
CA ALA A 442 10.50 -3.74 32.32
C ALA A 442 10.70 -3.54 30.80
N SER A 443 9.65 -3.22 30.04
CA SER A 443 9.79 -2.83 28.64
C SER A 443 10.26 -1.38 28.52
N LYS A 444 11.39 -1.15 27.83
CA LYS A 444 11.86 0.22 27.55
C LYS A 444 11.05 0.81 26.38
N PRO A 445 10.41 1.96 26.54
CA PRO A 445 9.66 2.59 25.45
C PRO A 445 10.59 3.02 24.31
N LEU A 446 10.08 2.92 23.06
CA LEU A 446 10.76 3.43 21.88
C LEU A 446 10.88 4.97 21.99
N SER A 447 12.10 5.50 21.87
CA SER A 447 12.33 6.95 21.91
C SER A 447 11.93 7.61 20.59
N ALA A 448 11.38 8.83 20.67
CA ALA A 448 11.22 9.67 19.49
C ALA A 448 12.62 10.00 18.92
N PRO A 449 12.83 9.94 17.60
CA PRO A 449 14.09 10.33 17.00
C PRO A 449 14.17 11.87 17.02
N GLU A 450 15.09 12.41 17.81
CA GLU A 450 15.41 13.84 17.84
C GLU A 450 16.92 14.01 17.66
N GLN A 451 17.33 14.68 16.61
CA GLN A 451 18.73 14.90 16.29
C GLN A 451 18.91 16.26 15.61
N THR A 452 20.03 16.91 15.89
CA THR A 452 20.46 18.13 15.21
C THR A 452 21.80 17.89 14.52
N LEU A 453 21.91 18.31 13.28
CA LEU A 453 23.15 18.25 12.49
C LEU A 453 23.48 19.65 11.99
N SER A 454 24.72 20.09 12.18
CA SER A 454 25.23 21.32 11.59
C SER A 454 26.00 21.04 10.29
N ALA A 455 25.74 21.84 9.28
CA ALA A 455 26.40 21.71 7.97
C ALA A 455 26.63 23.08 7.32
N PRO A 456 27.75 23.27 6.57
CA PRO A 456 27.99 24.52 5.86
C PRO A 456 26.99 24.74 4.73
N SER A 457 26.62 26.02 4.50
CA SER A 457 25.80 26.39 3.34
C SER A 457 26.52 26.02 2.04
N LYS A 458 25.76 25.70 0.99
CA LYS A 458 26.25 25.33 -0.36
C LYS A 458 26.85 23.93 -0.52
N GLN A 459 26.82 23.09 0.50
CA GLN A 459 27.26 21.70 0.36
C GLN A 459 26.07 20.74 0.61
N PRO A 460 25.97 19.64 -0.18
CA PRO A 460 25.05 18.56 0.13
C PRO A 460 25.35 17.95 1.51
N VAL A 461 24.32 17.66 2.26
CA VAL A 461 24.39 17.14 3.64
C VAL A 461 23.91 15.69 3.65
N PRO A 462 24.80 14.70 3.79
CA PRO A 462 24.35 13.32 3.95
C PRO A 462 23.62 13.15 5.28
N LEU A 463 22.48 12.44 5.25
CA LEU A 463 21.80 12.06 6.48
C LEU A 463 22.61 10.99 7.21
N PRO A 464 22.43 10.85 8.55
CA PRO A 464 23.10 9.83 9.33
C PRO A 464 22.94 8.43 8.74
N GLU A 465 23.97 7.60 8.84
CA GLU A 465 23.99 6.24 8.31
C GLU A 465 22.81 5.39 8.75
N ALA A 466 22.26 5.63 9.95
CA ALA A 466 21.08 4.96 10.47
C ALA A 466 19.81 5.12 9.60
N PHE A 467 19.73 6.14 8.73
CA PHE A 467 18.67 6.28 7.74
C PHE A 467 18.86 5.36 6.52
N ASN A 468 20.07 4.90 6.31
CA ASN A 468 20.43 4.01 5.20
C ASN A 468 20.48 2.54 5.63
N GLN A 469 20.77 2.29 6.90
CA GLN A 469 20.85 0.96 7.51
C GLN A 469 19.64 0.73 8.43
N ALA A 470 18.92 -0.35 8.18
CA ALA A 470 17.82 -0.78 9.04
C ALA A 470 18.21 -2.06 9.76
N THR A 471 17.89 -2.11 11.05
CA THR A 471 17.92 -3.36 11.83
C THR A 471 16.49 -3.72 12.26
N PRO A 472 16.23 -4.97 12.69
CA PRO A 472 14.93 -5.32 13.25
C PRO A 472 14.54 -4.45 14.46
N GLU A 473 15.54 -3.97 15.21
CA GLU A 473 15.36 -3.15 16.41
C GLU A 473 15.18 -1.65 16.09
N GLN A 474 15.62 -1.21 14.90
CA GLN A 474 15.48 0.19 14.50
C GLN A 474 15.47 0.40 12.99
N ILE A 475 14.39 1.00 12.51
CA ILE A 475 14.25 1.51 11.15
C ILE A 475 13.97 3.00 11.26
N LEU A 476 14.89 3.85 10.77
CA LEU A 476 14.69 5.28 10.62
C LEU A 476 14.28 5.60 9.18
N ALA A 477 13.29 6.47 9.03
CA ALA A 477 12.84 6.91 7.71
C ALA A 477 12.35 8.37 7.75
N VAL A 478 12.55 9.10 6.67
CA VAL A 478 11.95 10.43 6.48
C VAL A 478 10.50 10.24 6.04
N ILE A 479 9.58 11.02 6.62
CA ILE A 479 8.14 10.84 6.40
C ILE A 479 7.69 11.51 5.10
N GLU A 480 8.24 12.69 4.78
CA GLU A 480 7.84 13.50 3.64
C GLU A 480 9.02 14.31 3.08
N ALA A 481 8.83 14.87 1.88
CA ALA A 481 9.82 15.75 1.28
C ALA A 481 10.06 16.99 2.16
N PRO A 482 11.30 17.51 2.23
CA PRO A 482 11.59 18.74 2.96
C PRO A 482 10.82 19.92 2.36
N ALA A 483 10.35 20.83 3.22
CA ALA A 483 9.70 22.08 2.78
C ALA A 483 10.67 23.04 2.07
N ILE A 484 11.97 22.95 2.36
CA ILE A 484 13.04 23.79 1.81
C ILE A 484 14.15 22.87 1.31
N GLY A 485 14.65 23.11 0.09
CA GLY A 485 15.69 22.30 -0.52
C GLY A 485 15.19 20.98 -1.08
N THR A 486 16.11 20.09 -1.41
CA THR A 486 15.81 18.77 -1.96
C THR A 486 16.44 17.67 -1.12
N LEU A 487 15.79 16.50 -1.06
CA LEU A 487 16.32 15.31 -0.44
C LEU A 487 16.31 14.17 -1.47
N GLU A 488 17.47 13.71 -1.82
CA GLU A 488 17.69 12.70 -2.87
C GLU A 488 18.51 11.53 -2.33
N TYR A 489 18.39 10.37 -2.97
CA TYR A 489 19.21 9.22 -2.64
C TYR A 489 20.34 9.10 -3.68
N VAL A 490 21.55 9.37 -3.23
CA VAL A 490 22.77 9.43 -4.07
C VAL A 490 23.84 8.54 -3.46
N ASP A 491 24.49 7.71 -4.26
CA ASP A 491 25.61 6.85 -3.84
C ASP A 491 25.32 6.08 -2.53
N THR A 492 24.15 5.41 -2.48
CA THR A 492 23.70 4.56 -1.36
C THR A 492 23.31 5.29 -0.07
N GLN A 493 23.13 6.63 -0.10
CA GLN A 493 22.71 7.42 1.07
C GLN A 493 21.72 8.52 0.73
N TRP A 494 20.93 8.91 1.71
CA TRP A 494 20.11 10.10 1.62
C TRP A 494 20.95 11.36 1.76
N VAL A 495 20.81 12.29 0.80
CA VAL A 495 21.54 13.56 0.76
C VAL A 495 20.56 14.72 0.65
N TYR A 496 20.62 15.62 1.62
CA TYR A 496 19.88 16.88 1.59
C TYR A 496 20.72 17.95 0.89
N THR A 497 20.11 18.69 -0.04
CA THR A 497 20.74 19.83 -0.73
C THR A 497 19.98 21.11 -0.41
N PRO A 498 20.58 22.06 0.33
CA PRO A 498 19.96 23.35 0.62
C PRO A 498 19.90 24.22 -0.65
N PRO A 499 18.91 25.13 -0.76
CA PRO A 499 18.90 26.15 -1.82
C PRO A 499 20.12 27.05 -1.75
N ALA A 500 20.55 27.57 -2.89
CA ALA A 500 21.72 28.46 -2.95
C ALA A 500 21.56 29.70 -2.04
N GLY A 501 22.52 29.89 -1.12
CA GLY A 501 22.53 31.00 -0.18
C GLY A 501 21.57 30.89 1.00
N PHE A 502 20.92 29.75 1.17
CA PHE A 502 20.09 29.49 2.36
C PHE A 502 20.98 29.28 3.59
N THR A 503 20.58 29.87 4.71
CA THR A 503 21.12 29.64 6.06
C THR A 503 19.97 29.58 7.05
N GLY A 504 20.08 28.73 8.06
CA GLY A 504 19.04 28.52 9.06
C GLY A 504 18.66 27.06 9.23
N ASP A 505 17.61 26.79 10.00
CA ASP A 505 17.19 25.46 10.34
C ASP A 505 16.22 24.88 9.30
N VAL A 506 16.46 23.63 8.89
CA VAL A 506 15.54 22.82 8.11
C VAL A 506 15.10 21.64 8.96
N VAL A 507 13.81 21.50 9.18
CA VAL A 507 13.24 20.42 9.98
C VAL A 507 12.70 19.34 9.06
N LEU A 508 13.26 18.13 9.16
CA LEU A 508 12.72 16.94 8.53
C LEU A 508 11.87 16.17 9.54
N ARG A 509 10.65 15.84 9.16
CA ARG A 509 9.83 14.89 9.91
C ARG A 509 10.33 13.48 9.65
N VAL A 510 10.60 12.75 10.72
CA VAL A 510 11.19 11.41 10.65
C VAL A 510 10.41 10.43 11.50
N SER A 511 10.47 9.14 11.17
CA SER A 511 9.93 8.07 11.98
C SER A 511 11.05 7.15 12.47
N SER A 512 10.87 6.60 13.67
CA SER A 512 11.62 5.45 14.17
C SER A 512 10.66 4.30 14.43
N SER A 513 10.98 3.10 13.96
CA SER A 513 10.20 1.89 14.21
C SER A 513 11.12 0.75 14.63
N ASN A 514 10.68 -0.06 15.60
CA ASN A 514 11.34 -1.30 16.02
C ASN A 514 10.54 -2.55 15.59
N GLY A 515 9.65 -2.41 14.59
CA GLY A 515 8.79 -3.49 14.14
C GLY A 515 7.58 -3.77 15.04
N LEU A 516 7.57 -3.27 16.28
CA LEU A 516 6.44 -3.39 17.22
C LEU A 516 5.70 -2.07 17.38
N GLN A 517 6.45 -0.97 17.46
CA GLN A 517 5.95 0.39 17.65
C GLN A 517 6.62 1.35 16.68
N THR A 518 5.95 2.47 16.45
CA THR A 518 6.46 3.57 15.63
C THR A 518 6.33 4.88 16.38
N ARG A 519 7.36 5.71 16.26
CA ARG A 519 7.42 7.06 16.85
C ARG A 519 7.78 8.06 15.77
N GLU A 520 7.06 9.16 15.75
CA GLU A 520 7.42 10.34 14.98
C GLU A 520 8.42 11.19 15.75
N GLY A 521 9.34 11.83 15.03
CA GLY A 521 10.34 12.75 15.60
C GLY A 521 10.85 13.73 14.56
N ARG A 522 11.94 14.41 14.88
CA ARG A 522 12.50 15.48 14.06
C ARG A 522 14.00 15.33 13.87
N LEU A 523 14.46 15.56 12.67
CA LEU A 523 15.87 15.77 12.35
C LEU A 523 16.02 17.24 11.93
N VAL A 524 16.79 18.02 12.68
CA VAL A 524 17.05 19.43 12.39
C VAL A 524 18.41 19.54 11.70
N LEU A 525 18.42 20.11 10.50
CA LEU A 525 19.63 20.44 9.75
C LEU A 525 19.89 21.95 9.92
N GLN A 526 20.94 22.29 10.64
CA GLN A 526 21.39 23.69 10.84
C GLN A 526 22.36 24.05 9.72
N ILE A 527 21.90 24.85 8.77
CA ILE A 527 22.70 25.29 7.62
C ILE A 527 23.41 26.59 7.99
N GLU A 528 24.70 26.49 8.20
CA GLU A 528 25.58 27.59 8.60
C GLU A 528 26.11 28.37 7.37
N PRO A 529 26.46 29.65 7.49
CA PRO A 529 26.97 30.51 6.41
C PRO A 529 28.18 29.97 5.65
#